data_9a73ff7e347a9f7394a9d38345e92c92
#
_entry.id   9a73ff7e347a9f7394a9d38345e92c92
#
_cell.length_a   1.000
_cell.length_b   1.000
_cell.length_c   1.000
_cell.angle_alpha   90.00
_cell.angle_beta   90.00
_cell.angle_gamma   90.00
#
_symmetry.space_group_name_H-M   'P 1'
#
loop_
_entity.id
_entity.type
_entity.pdbx_description
1 polymer ?
#
loop_
_entity_poly.entity_id
_entity_poly.type
_entity_poly.pdbx_seq_one_letter_code
_entity_poly.pdbx_strand_id
1 'polypeptide(L)'
;MDRQHYLFDEQRYPIAWRFNARDCGLSDSDKQRLCLYQQAQSQALWDEWVPVSHLMSVSAGTFLVSETTTLDFKRRADGARFFQKVLEGEDWLWLFWGKRCAAQVPRDIFIKCWDDFFYPSDENTALVMPDSAGVIFSFEENFFYGQFMRPMAAPL
;
A
#
# COMPACT_ATOMS: atom_id res chain seq x y z
N MET A 1 -11.26 26.08 -21.35
CA MET A 1 -12.08 24.99 -20.76
C MET A 1 -11.32 24.40 -19.59
N ASP A 2 -11.81 24.64 -18.40
CA ASP A 2 -11.25 23.98 -17.24
C ASP A 2 -11.56 22.48 -17.35
N ARG A 3 -10.51 21.68 -17.50
CA ARG A 3 -10.66 20.23 -17.41
C ARG A 3 -11.10 19.93 -15.99
N GLN A 4 -12.30 19.41 -15.86
CA GLN A 4 -12.80 18.94 -14.57
C GLN A 4 -11.97 17.74 -14.18
N HIS A 5 -11.06 17.93 -13.21
CA HIS A 5 -10.25 16.82 -12.69
C HIS A 5 -11.11 15.92 -11.83
N TYR A 6 -10.84 14.63 -11.92
CA TYR A 6 -11.48 13.66 -11.03
C TYR A 6 -11.00 13.88 -9.60
N LEU A 7 -11.93 14.10 -8.70
CA LEU A 7 -11.65 14.28 -7.28
C LEU A 7 -12.42 13.24 -6.47
N PHE A 8 -11.74 12.65 -5.49
CA PHE A 8 -12.39 11.77 -4.52
C PHE A 8 -13.09 12.59 -3.44
N ASP A 9 -14.13 12.01 -2.86
CA ASP A 9 -14.83 12.59 -1.70
C ASP A 9 -13.97 12.44 -0.44
N GLU A 10 -13.38 13.54 0.03
CA GLU A 10 -12.47 13.54 1.19
C GLU A 10 -13.20 13.34 2.51
N GLN A 11 -14.52 13.58 2.57
CA GLN A 11 -15.31 13.28 3.76
C GLN A 11 -15.56 11.78 3.92
N ARG A 12 -15.78 11.11 2.79
CA ARG A 12 -16.04 9.67 2.74
C ARG A 12 -14.76 8.84 2.87
N TYR A 13 -13.67 9.33 2.26
CA TYR A 13 -12.38 8.64 2.18
C TYR A 13 -11.27 9.53 2.72
N PRO A 14 -10.85 9.32 3.98
CA PRO A 14 -9.84 10.21 4.59
C PRO A 14 -8.52 10.31 3.83
N ILE A 15 -8.11 9.23 3.12
CA ILE A 15 -6.88 9.23 2.33
C ILE A 15 -6.98 10.03 1.03
N ALA A 16 -8.18 10.39 0.62
CA ALA A 16 -8.44 10.99 -0.70
C ALA A 16 -7.65 12.28 -0.95
N TRP A 17 -7.28 13.02 0.09
CA TRP A 17 -6.49 14.25 -0.04
C TRP A 17 -5.17 14.02 -0.79
N ARG A 18 -4.55 12.84 -0.63
CA ARG A 18 -3.30 12.49 -1.34
C ARG A 18 -3.52 12.44 -2.85
N PHE A 19 -4.61 11.84 -3.27
CA PHE A 19 -4.92 11.64 -4.68
C PHE A 19 -5.54 12.88 -5.31
N ASN A 20 -6.13 13.76 -4.50
CA ASN A 20 -6.67 15.04 -4.95
C ASN A 20 -5.59 16.12 -5.03
N ALA A 21 -4.40 15.89 -4.50
CA ALA A 21 -3.30 16.85 -4.51
C ALA A 21 -2.83 17.12 -5.95
N ARG A 22 -2.41 18.36 -6.21
CA ARG A 22 -1.99 18.80 -7.56
C ARG A 22 -0.74 18.08 -8.06
N ASP A 23 0.13 17.66 -7.15
CA ASP A 23 1.37 16.94 -7.47
C ASP A 23 1.20 15.43 -7.58
N CYS A 24 -0.02 14.92 -7.45
CA CYS A 24 -0.31 13.50 -7.63
C CYS A 24 -0.08 13.11 -9.08
N GLY A 25 0.73 12.06 -9.31
CA GLY A 25 1.09 11.59 -10.64
C GLY A 25 0.03 10.73 -11.32
N LEU A 26 -1.08 10.39 -10.64
CA LEU A 26 -2.15 9.60 -11.22
C LEU A 26 -2.99 10.45 -12.17
N SER A 27 -3.29 9.90 -13.37
CA SER A 27 -4.27 10.49 -14.27
C SER A 27 -5.68 10.30 -13.74
N ASP A 28 -6.65 11.03 -14.30
CA ASP A 28 -8.06 10.87 -13.94
C ASP A 28 -8.55 9.44 -14.22
N SER A 29 -8.12 8.84 -15.34
CA SER A 29 -8.48 7.46 -15.66
C SER A 29 -7.84 6.46 -14.69
N ASP A 30 -6.61 6.70 -14.23
CA ASP A 30 -5.98 5.88 -13.19
C ASP A 30 -6.78 5.94 -11.88
N LYS A 31 -7.16 7.15 -11.46
CA LYS A 31 -7.94 7.35 -10.23
C LYS A 31 -9.27 6.60 -10.28
N GLN A 32 -9.92 6.57 -11.43
CA GLN A 32 -11.19 5.85 -11.61
C GLN A 32 -11.06 4.33 -11.48
N ARG A 33 -9.84 3.80 -11.66
CA ARG A 33 -9.56 2.37 -11.47
C ARG A 33 -9.20 2.01 -10.03
N LEU A 34 -9.00 2.99 -9.16
CA LEU A 34 -8.78 2.75 -7.74
C LEU A 34 -10.13 2.49 -7.06
N CYS A 35 -10.14 1.59 -6.08
CA CYS A 35 -11.28 1.38 -5.21
C CYS A 35 -10.89 1.74 -3.78
N LEU A 36 -11.30 2.93 -3.34
CA LEU A 36 -11.09 3.36 -1.96
C LEU A 36 -12.17 2.77 -1.06
N TYR A 37 -11.81 2.43 0.16
CA TYR A 37 -12.72 1.87 1.15
C TYR A 37 -13.01 2.86 2.27
N GLN A 38 -14.22 2.82 2.80
CA GLN A 38 -14.61 3.58 3.97
C GLN A 38 -13.93 3.00 5.23
N GLN A 39 -13.95 3.76 6.33
CA GLN A 39 -13.23 3.42 7.56
C GLN A 39 -13.56 2.01 8.07
N ALA A 40 -14.85 1.65 8.16
CA ALA A 40 -15.26 0.35 8.70
C ALA A 40 -14.77 -0.81 7.84
N GLN A 41 -14.85 -0.69 6.52
CA GLN A 41 -14.35 -1.68 5.58
C GLN A 41 -12.83 -1.79 5.63
N SER A 42 -12.17 -0.64 5.72
CA SER A 42 -10.70 -0.56 5.82
C SER A 42 -10.21 -1.28 7.08
N GLN A 43 -10.85 -1.07 8.20
CA GLN A 43 -10.49 -1.71 9.45
C GLN A 43 -10.69 -3.22 9.40
N ALA A 44 -11.79 -3.69 8.79
CA ALA A 44 -12.05 -5.12 8.62
C ALA A 44 -10.96 -5.79 7.77
N LEU A 45 -10.54 -5.14 6.69
CA LEU A 45 -9.46 -5.64 5.83
C LEU A 45 -8.11 -5.63 6.56
N TRP A 46 -7.80 -4.58 7.28
CA TRP A 46 -6.59 -4.53 8.09
C TRP A 46 -6.53 -5.69 9.08
N ASP A 47 -7.61 -5.92 9.83
CA ASP A 47 -7.68 -6.99 10.81
C ASP A 47 -7.51 -8.38 10.18
N GLU A 48 -7.97 -8.54 8.94
CA GLU A 48 -7.82 -9.79 8.18
C GLU A 48 -6.38 -10.01 7.70
N TRP A 49 -5.73 -8.98 7.18
CA TRP A 49 -4.45 -9.11 6.48
C TRP A 49 -3.23 -8.69 7.28
N VAL A 50 -3.40 -7.82 8.27
CA VAL A 50 -2.29 -7.24 9.04
C VAL A 50 -2.49 -7.58 10.53
N PRO A 51 -1.80 -8.62 11.04
CA PRO A 51 -2.05 -9.14 12.39
C PRO A 51 -1.35 -8.34 13.49
N VAL A 52 -1.05 -7.07 13.26
CA VAL A 52 -0.48 -6.15 14.25
C VAL A 52 -1.32 -4.88 14.30
N SER A 53 -1.33 -4.20 15.44
CA SER A 53 -2.10 -2.97 15.60
C SER A 53 -1.50 -1.78 14.86
N HIS A 54 -0.17 -1.79 14.69
CA HIS A 54 0.59 -0.75 14.01
C HIS A 54 1.86 -1.35 13.42
N LEU A 55 2.30 -0.90 12.25
CA LEU A 55 3.51 -1.45 11.62
C LEU A 55 4.78 -1.19 12.42
N MET A 56 4.80 -0.17 13.26
CA MET A 56 5.90 0.06 14.22
C MET A 56 6.01 -1.06 15.28
N SER A 57 4.96 -1.87 15.44
CA SER A 57 4.97 -3.02 16.34
C SER A 57 5.52 -4.29 15.69
N VAL A 58 5.91 -4.25 14.43
CA VAL A 58 6.46 -5.40 13.71
C VAL A 58 7.84 -5.74 14.29
N SER A 59 8.05 -7.02 14.54
CA SER A 59 9.32 -7.54 15.07
C SER A 59 9.72 -8.81 14.33
N ALA A 60 10.94 -9.29 14.56
CA ALA A 60 11.43 -10.55 13.99
C ALA A 60 10.57 -11.76 14.38
N GLY A 61 9.81 -11.67 15.46
CA GLY A 61 8.88 -12.72 15.88
C GLY A 61 7.51 -12.68 15.20
N THR A 62 7.18 -11.59 14.51
CA THR A 62 5.87 -11.39 13.88
C THR A 62 5.94 -11.28 12.35
N PHE A 63 7.10 -10.98 11.81
CA PHE A 63 7.28 -10.76 10.37
C PHE A 63 8.57 -11.41 9.88
N LEU A 64 8.47 -12.24 8.85
CA LEU A 64 9.62 -12.89 8.22
C LEU A 64 10.04 -12.07 7.00
N VAL A 65 11.18 -11.40 7.10
CA VAL A 65 11.73 -10.59 6.01
C VAL A 65 12.39 -11.49 4.98
N SER A 66 11.97 -11.37 3.71
CA SER A 66 12.60 -12.04 2.57
C SER A 66 13.64 -11.14 1.90
N GLU A 67 13.36 -9.83 1.80
CA GLU A 67 14.24 -8.87 1.14
C GLU A 67 14.06 -7.51 1.78
N THR A 68 15.18 -6.79 1.94
CA THR A 68 15.20 -5.38 2.37
C THR A 68 15.89 -4.57 1.30
N THR A 69 15.33 -3.42 0.94
CA THR A 69 15.94 -2.51 -0.01
C THR A 69 15.73 -1.06 0.44
N THR A 70 16.62 -0.19 0.00
CA THR A 70 16.49 1.25 0.21
C THR A 70 16.12 1.87 -1.14
N LEU A 71 15.02 2.63 -1.17
CA LEU A 71 14.55 3.30 -2.37
C LEU A 71 14.60 4.81 -2.18
N ASP A 72 15.17 5.50 -3.16
CA ASP A 72 15.13 6.95 -3.23
C ASP A 72 13.84 7.37 -3.95
N PHE A 73 12.99 8.12 -3.26
CA PHE A 73 11.72 8.59 -3.82
C PHE A 73 11.91 9.52 -5.02
N LYS A 74 13.09 10.10 -5.20
CA LYS A 74 13.45 10.90 -6.37
C LYS A 74 13.87 10.05 -7.57
N ARG A 75 14.17 8.77 -7.35
CA ARG A 75 14.58 7.82 -8.38
C ARG A 75 13.45 6.81 -8.64
N ARG A 76 12.38 7.30 -9.25
CA ARG A 76 11.15 6.51 -9.46
C ARG A 76 11.39 5.23 -10.26
N ALA A 77 12.29 5.27 -11.23
CA ALA A 77 12.60 4.10 -12.06
C ALA A 77 13.21 2.95 -11.26
N ASP A 78 14.04 3.24 -10.26
CA ASP A 78 14.63 2.21 -9.40
C ASP A 78 13.56 1.51 -8.55
N GLY A 79 12.65 2.30 -7.98
CA GLY A 79 11.51 1.75 -7.24
C GLY A 79 10.60 0.93 -8.13
N ALA A 80 10.30 1.41 -9.32
CA ALA A 80 9.47 0.67 -10.27
C ALA A 80 10.07 -0.69 -10.62
N ARG A 81 11.38 -0.79 -10.81
CA ARG A 81 12.06 -2.07 -11.07
C ARG A 81 11.94 -3.03 -9.89
N PHE A 82 12.11 -2.53 -8.67
CA PHE A 82 11.95 -3.34 -7.47
C PHE A 82 10.53 -3.91 -7.37
N PHE A 83 9.51 -3.05 -7.54
CA PHE A 83 8.12 -3.48 -7.45
C PHE A 83 7.71 -4.39 -8.61
N GLN A 84 8.23 -4.18 -9.83
CA GLN A 84 7.98 -5.10 -10.93
C GLN A 84 8.45 -6.52 -10.62
N LYS A 85 9.60 -6.65 -9.96
CA LYS A 85 10.16 -7.93 -9.58
C LYS A 85 9.33 -8.60 -8.48
N VAL A 86 9.07 -7.89 -7.37
CA VAL A 86 8.42 -8.49 -6.19
C VAL A 86 6.91 -8.70 -6.40
N LEU A 87 6.28 -7.93 -7.27
CA LEU A 87 4.85 -8.02 -7.55
C LEU A 87 4.51 -8.87 -8.77
N GLU A 88 5.47 -9.60 -9.31
CA GLU A 88 5.23 -10.48 -10.46
C GLU A 88 4.13 -11.50 -10.14
N GLY A 89 3.16 -11.62 -11.05
CA GLY A 89 2.03 -12.53 -10.88
C GLY A 89 0.81 -11.96 -10.16
N GLU A 90 0.93 -10.76 -9.58
CA GLU A 90 -0.21 -10.09 -8.95
C GLU A 90 -0.92 -9.20 -9.96
N ASP A 91 -2.27 -9.23 -9.98
CA ASP A 91 -3.06 -8.36 -10.84
C ASP A 91 -3.46 -7.08 -10.12
N TRP A 92 -3.76 -7.15 -8.85
CA TRP A 92 -4.15 -6.03 -8.01
C TRP A 92 -3.65 -6.23 -6.59
N LEU A 93 -3.63 -5.15 -5.81
CA LEU A 93 -2.99 -5.09 -4.50
C LEU A 93 -3.93 -4.43 -3.49
N TRP A 94 -3.79 -4.82 -2.22
CA TRP A 94 -4.34 -4.06 -1.11
C TRP A 94 -3.32 -3.02 -0.65
N LEU A 95 -3.72 -1.76 -0.56
CA LEU A 95 -2.93 -0.70 0.07
C LEU A 95 -3.61 -0.30 1.38
N PHE A 96 -2.83 -0.16 2.42
CA PHE A 96 -3.29 0.30 3.74
C PHE A 96 -2.46 1.51 4.16
N TRP A 97 -3.14 2.53 4.64
CA TRP A 97 -2.53 3.70 5.29
C TRP A 97 -3.04 3.74 6.73
N GLY A 98 -2.57 2.80 7.56
CA GLY A 98 -3.12 2.52 8.87
C GLY A 98 -4.45 1.76 8.78
N LYS A 99 -5.10 1.59 9.91
CA LYS A 99 -6.34 0.80 10.04
C LYS A 99 -7.57 1.43 9.39
N ARG A 100 -7.52 2.74 9.17
CA ARG A 100 -8.71 3.51 8.75
C ARG A 100 -8.81 3.74 7.27
N CYS A 101 -7.73 3.48 6.55
CA CYS A 101 -7.64 3.80 5.14
C CYS A 101 -7.10 2.61 4.38
N ALA A 102 -7.91 2.07 3.47
CA ALA A 102 -7.48 1.00 2.57
C ALA A 102 -7.98 1.26 1.16
N ALA A 103 -7.30 0.68 0.19
CA ALA A 103 -7.70 0.74 -1.21
C ALA A 103 -7.30 -0.54 -1.93
N GLN A 104 -8.06 -0.88 -2.96
CA GLN A 104 -7.67 -1.86 -3.95
C GLN A 104 -7.04 -1.11 -5.12
N VAL A 105 -5.82 -1.49 -5.51
CA VAL A 105 -5.04 -0.78 -6.52
C VAL A 105 -4.56 -1.77 -7.57
N PRO A 106 -4.81 -1.51 -8.87
CA PRO A 106 -4.21 -2.33 -9.92
C PRO A 106 -2.69 -2.26 -9.89
N ARG A 107 -2.04 -3.39 -10.14
CA ARG A 107 -0.59 -3.52 -10.10
C ARG A 107 0.12 -2.49 -11.01
N ASP A 108 -0.36 -2.33 -12.23
CA ASP A 108 0.25 -1.42 -13.21
C ASP A 108 0.22 0.04 -12.74
N ILE A 109 -0.88 0.48 -12.13
CA ILE A 109 -1.01 1.82 -11.57
C ILE A 109 -0.05 2.01 -10.40
N PHE A 110 0.02 1.04 -9.50
CA PHE A 110 0.93 1.12 -8.36
C PHE A 110 2.38 1.26 -8.81
N ILE A 111 2.84 0.40 -9.72
CA ILE A 111 4.24 0.43 -10.18
C ILE A 111 4.57 1.77 -10.82
N LYS A 112 3.67 2.31 -11.64
CA LYS A 112 3.86 3.58 -12.33
C LYS A 112 4.00 4.76 -11.37
N CYS A 113 3.24 4.74 -10.27
CA CYS A 113 3.13 5.85 -9.32
C CYS A 113 3.41 5.43 -7.88
N TRP A 114 4.32 4.48 -7.67
CA TRP A 114 4.56 3.93 -6.32
C TRP A 114 4.87 5.00 -5.28
N ASP A 115 5.55 6.07 -5.67
CA ASP A 115 5.92 7.17 -4.79
C ASP A 115 4.74 8.09 -4.41
N ASP A 116 3.59 7.94 -5.07
CA ASP A 116 2.34 8.58 -4.63
C ASP A 116 1.61 7.74 -3.56
N PHE A 117 1.90 6.44 -3.47
CA PHE A 117 1.30 5.54 -2.49
C PHE A 117 2.11 5.42 -1.20
N PHE A 118 3.42 5.54 -1.28
CA PHE A 118 4.33 5.54 -0.13
C PHE A 118 4.95 6.92 0.07
N TYR A 119 5.12 7.30 1.33
CA TYR A 119 5.81 8.53 1.70
C TYR A 119 6.90 8.22 2.72
N PRO A 120 8.07 8.90 2.67
CA PRO A 120 9.15 8.65 3.63
C PRO A 120 8.75 8.90 5.09
N SER A 121 7.81 9.82 5.31
CA SER A 121 7.34 10.16 6.65
C SER A 121 6.15 9.33 7.14
N ASP A 122 5.63 8.40 6.32
CA ASP A 122 4.48 7.58 6.68
C ASP A 122 4.96 6.19 7.12
N GLU A 123 4.86 5.93 8.41
CA GLU A 123 5.36 4.71 9.04
C GLU A 123 4.30 3.60 9.11
N ASN A 124 3.12 3.82 8.55
CA ASN A 124 2.03 2.86 8.68
C ASN A 124 1.37 2.54 7.33
N THR A 125 2.15 2.60 6.26
CA THR A 125 1.72 2.19 4.93
C THR A 125 2.17 0.78 4.64
N ALA A 126 1.23 -0.07 4.24
CA ALA A 126 1.51 -1.45 3.85
C ALA A 126 0.83 -1.78 2.53
N LEU A 127 1.55 -2.55 1.72
CA LEU A 127 1.02 -3.17 0.51
C LEU A 127 0.90 -4.67 0.77
N VAL A 128 -0.25 -5.24 0.47
CA VAL A 128 -0.51 -6.67 0.63
C VAL A 128 -0.83 -7.29 -0.72
N MET A 129 -0.16 -8.40 -1.03
CA MET A 129 -0.37 -9.18 -2.24
C MET A 129 -1.39 -10.28 -1.94
N PRO A 130 -2.61 -10.22 -2.53
CA PRO A 130 -3.66 -11.17 -2.17
C PRO A 130 -3.34 -12.62 -2.58
N ASP A 131 -2.63 -12.82 -3.68
CA ASP A 131 -2.38 -14.18 -4.18
C ASP A 131 -1.28 -14.91 -3.41
N SER A 132 -0.20 -14.20 -3.06
CA SER A 132 0.95 -14.79 -2.37
C SER A 132 0.96 -14.59 -0.86
N ALA A 133 0.10 -13.70 -0.36
CA ALA A 133 0.12 -13.19 1.02
C ALA A 133 1.42 -12.45 1.36
N GLY A 134 2.16 -12.01 0.35
CA GLY A 134 3.33 -11.15 0.54
C GLY A 134 2.93 -9.76 1.02
N VAL A 135 3.80 -9.15 1.81
CA VAL A 135 3.58 -7.82 2.36
C VAL A 135 4.83 -6.98 2.16
N ILE A 136 4.62 -5.72 1.77
CA ILE A 136 5.68 -4.72 1.71
C ILE A 136 5.26 -3.56 2.60
N PHE A 137 6.14 -3.16 3.50
CA PHE A 137 5.97 -1.93 4.26
C PHE A 137 7.29 -1.16 4.29
N SER A 138 7.24 0.12 4.65
CA SER A 138 8.41 0.97 4.67
C SER A 138 8.58 1.67 6.01
N PHE A 139 9.85 1.91 6.34
CA PHE A 139 10.26 2.81 7.40
C PHE A 139 11.27 3.78 6.78
N GLU A 140 10.89 5.04 6.69
CA GLU A 140 11.64 6.05 5.93
C GLU A 140 11.83 5.59 4.48
N GLU A 141 13.07 5.40 4.01
CA GLU A 141 13.38 4.95 2.65
C GLU A 141 13.68 3.45 2.59
N ASN A 142 13.59 2.74 3.71
CA ASN A 142 13.83 1.30 3.78
C ASN A 142 12.53 0.55 3.56
N PHE A 143 12.53 -0.36 2.59
CA PHE A 143 11.38 -1.19 2.24
C PHE A 143 11.66 -2.63 2.63
N PHE A 144 10.70 -3.22 3.31
CA PHE A 144 10.76 -4.59 3.81
C PHE A 144 9.71 -5.41 3.08
N TYR A 145 10.15 -6.45 2.38
CA TYR A 145 9.30 -7.41 1.71
C TYR A 145 9.36 -8.75 2.47
N GLY A 146 8.22 -9.32 2.77
CA GLY A 146 8.16 -10.60 3.46
C GLY A 146 6.73 -11.03 3.73
N GLN A 147 6.54 -11.75 4.82
CA GLN A 147 5.24 -12.26 5.22
C GLN A 147 5.07 -12.15 6.74
N PHE A 148 3.86 -11.85 7.17
CA PHE A 148 3.53 -11.97 8.58
C PHE A 148 3.50 -13.44 8.99
N MET A 149 4.11 -13.73 10.14
CA MET A 149 4.00 -15.03 10.77
C MET A 149 2.67 -15.09 11.50
N ARG A 150 1.76 -15.92 11.02
CA ARG A 150 0.48 -16.14 11.71
C ARG A 150 0.71 -17.15 12.83
N PRO A 151 0.12 -16.94 14.02
CA PRO A 151 0.15 -17.98 15.03
C PRO A 151 -0.44 -19.25 14.42
N MET A 152 0.24 -20.39 14.62
CA MET A 152 -0.30 -21.69 14.22
C MET A 152 -1.65 -21.86 14.87
N ALA A 153 -2.67 -22.23 14.09
CA ALA A 153 -3.94 -22.63 14.67
C ALA A 153 -3.68 -23.74 15.71
N ALA A 154 -4.22 -23.55 16.91
CA ALA A 154 -4.10 -24.57 17.93
C ALA A 154 -4.62 -25.90 17.36
N PRO A 155 -3.90 -27.01 17.52
CA PRO A 155 -4.41 -28.31 17.07
C PRO A 155 -5.73 -28.61 17.75
N LEU A 156 -6.70 -28.97 16.94
CA LEU A 156 -8.00 -29.40 17.44
C LEU A 156 -7.86 -30.70 18.24
#